data_9b615d041ae40985d7c2ae33433beba0
#
_entry.id   9b615d041ae40985d7c2ae33433beba0
#
_cell.length_a   1.000
_cell.length_b   1.000
_cell.length_c   1.000
_cell.angle_alpha   90.00
_cell.angle_beta   90.00
_cell.angle_gamma   90.00
#
_symmetry.space_group_name_H-M   'P 1'
#
loop_
_entity.id
_entity.type
_entity.pdbx_description
1 polymer ?
#
loop_
_entity_poly.entity_id
_entity_poly.type
_entity_poly.pdbx_seq_one_letter_code
_entity_poly.pdbx_strand_id
1 'polypeptide(L)'
;QAPGAHNVVSGLYDALKKANPENQLIGFLGGPSGLTDDKYLTFTDEYINEFRNTGGFDIIGSGRTKLETKEQFQKAAEVCKKHNINAIVIIGGDDSNTNAAVLAEYFKANNCGVQVIGCPKTIDGDLKNDDIEISFGFDTATKTFAELIGNIERDANSAKKYWHFIKLMGRSASHIALECALETQPNVCLISEEIEKNAMSLSQIADYVASSVVKRAEKGMNFGVVLIPEGLVEFVPEVKSLIAEIN
;
A
#
# COMPACT_ATOMS: atom_id res chain seq x y z
N GLN A 1 -3.91 3.30 6.32
CA GLN A 1 -4.17 1.86 6.33
C GLN A 1 -5.03 1.49 5.14
N ALA A 2 -4.71 0.37 4.48
CA ALA A 2 -5.52 -0.13 3.39
C ALA A 2 -6.75 -0.86 3.94
N PRO A 3 -7.98 -0.44 3.60
CA PRO A 3 -9.18 -1.16 3.99
C PRO A 3 -9.27 -2.49 3.25
N GLY A 4 -9.79 -3.52 3.91
CA GLY A 4 -9.97 -4.86 3.36
C GLY A 4 -9.22 -5.97 4.10
N ALA A 5 -8.30 -5.67 5.00
CA ALA A 5 -7.62 -6.71 5.79
C ALA A 5 -8.59 -7.50 6.67
N HIS A 6 -9.60 -6.86 7.25
CA HIS A 6 -10.67 -7.55 7.98
C HIS A 6 -11.42 -8.55 7.09
N ASN A 7 -11.62 -8.23 5.81
CA ASN A 7 -12.29 -9.11 4.87
C ASN A 7 -11.40 -10.32 4.52
N VAL A 8 -10.08 -10.14 4.43
CA VAL A 8 -9.14 -11.26 4.23
C VAL A 8 -9.19 -12.20 5.43
N VAL A 9 -9.12 -11.67 6.66
CA VAL A 9 -9.18 -12.48 7.89
C VAL A 9 -10.53 -13.19 8.01
N SER A 10 -11.64 -12.48 7.79
CA SER A 10 -12.99 -13.07 7.85
C SER A 10 -13.20 -14.16 6.79
N GLY A 11 -12.76 -13.89 5.55
CA GLY A 11 -12.84 -14.88 4.47
C GLY A 11 -11.99 -16.12 4.73
N LEU A 12 -10.80 -15.95 5.30
CA LEU A 12 -9.93 -17.05 5.70
C LEU A 12 -10.58 -17.88 6.82
N TYR A 13 -11.16 -17.22 7.83
CA TYR A 13 -11.89 -17.87 8.90
C TYR A 13 -13.04 -18.71 8.36
N ASP A 14 -13.89 -18.14 7.51
CA ASP A 14 -15.04 -18.83 6.93
C ASP A 14 -14.61 -20.03 6.07
N ALA A 15 -13.56 -19.87 5.26
CA ALA A 15 -13.04 -20.93 4.43
C ALA A 15 -12.51 -22.11 5.27
N LEU A 16 -11.78 -21.81 6.35
CA LEU A 16 -11.27 -22.82 7.27
C LEU A 16 -12.40 -23.57 7.98
N LYS A 17 -13.40 -22.85 8.50
CA LYS A 17 -14.56 -23.47 9.18
C LYS A 17 -15.44 -24.27 8.22
N LYS A 18 -15.56 -23.85 6.98
CA LYS A 18 -16.28 -24.59 5.93
C LYS A 18 -15.56 -25.89 5.55
N ALA A 19 -14.22 -25.85 5.50
CA ALA A 19 -13.41 -27.03 5.18
C ALA A 19 -13.47 -28.08 6.31
N ASN A 20 -13.34 -27.64 7.56
CA ASN A 20 -13.52 -28.46 8.75
C ASN A 20 -13.85 -27.55 9.94
N PRO A 21 -15.01 -27.74 10.62
CA PRO A 21 -15.42 -26.94 11.78
C PRO A 21 -14.41 -26.94 12.93
N GLU A 22 -13.56 -27.98 13.05
CA GLU A 22 -12.51 -28.08 14.07
C GLU A 22 -11.27 -27.24 13.76
N ASN A 23 -11.13 -26.72 12.52
CA ASN A 23 -10.03 -25.84 12.18
C ASN A 23 -10.08 -24.56 13.04
N GLN A 24 -8.91 -24.12 13.46
CA GLN A 24 -8.75 -22.91 14.24
C GLN A 24 -7.96 -21.87 13.44
N LEU A 25 -8.35 -20.61 13.59
CA LEU A 25 -7.59 -19.46 13.13
C LEU A 25 -7.15 -18.67 14.36
N ILE A 26 -5.87 -18.36 14.45
CA ILE A 26 -5.33 -17.45 15.44
C ILE A 26 -4.75 -16.22 14.76
N GLY A 27 -4.79 -15.09 15.43
CA GLY A 27 -4.21 -13.84 14.94
C GLY A 27 -3.08 -13.37 15.87
N PHE A 28 -1.87 -13.23 15.34
CA PHE A 28 -0.75 -12.67 16.07
C PHE A 28 -0.88 -11.15 16.20
N LEU A 29 -0.80 -10.66 17.44
CA LEU A 29 -1.07 -9.25 17.77
C LEU A 29 0.11 -8.35 17.44
N GLY A 30 -0.15 -7.27 16.71
CA GLY A 30 0.88 -6.28 16.39
C GLY A 30 1.88 -6.72 15.31
N GLY A 31 1.49 -7.65 14.46
CA GLY A 31 2.32 -8.10 13.32
C GLY A 31 3.42 -9.10 13.73
N PRO A 32 4.60 -9.09 13.09
CA PRO A 32 5.64 -10.12 13.29
C PRO A 32 6.18 -10.22 14.71
N SER A 33 6.14 -9.14 15.49
CA SER A 33 6.51 -9.19 16.91
C SER A 33 5.56 -10.08 17.71
N GLY A 34 4.27 -10.11 17.37
CA GLY A 34 3.33 -11.01 18.01
C GLY A 34 3.67 -12.48 17.79
N LEU A 35 4.18 -12.82 16.60
CA LEU A 35 4.66 -14.18 16.31
C LEU A 35 5.89 -14.54 17.14
N THR A 36 6.88 -13.65 17.25
CA THR A 36 8.11 -13.93 18.01
C THR A 36 7.92 -13.87 19.53
N ASP A 37 6.95 -13.08 19.99
CA ASP A 37 6.64 -12.90 21.42
C ASP A 37 5.53 -13.85 21.90
N ASP A 38 4.99 -14.67 21.02
CA ASP A 38 3.87 -15.58 21.29
C ASP A 38 2.62 -14.87 21.81
N LYS A 39 2.34 -13.68 21.25
CA LYS A 39 1.16 -12.88 21.59
C LYS A 39 0.10 -13.04 20.50
N TYR A 40 -0.97 -13.69 20.84
CA TYR A 40 -2.03 -14.00 19.89
C TYR A 40 -3.42 -13.97 20.53
N LEU A 41 -4.44 -13.97 19.69
CA LEU A 41 -5.83 -14.26 20.05
C LEU A 41 -6.36 -15.39 19.17
N THR A 42 -7.31 -16.16 19.69
CA THR A 42 -8.05 -17.14 18.90
C THR A 42 -9.34 -16.53 18.43
N PHE A 43 -9.60 -16.61 17.11
CA PHE A 43 -10.83 -16.08 16.54
C PHE A 43 -12.03 -16.97 16.87
N THR A 44 -13.14 -16.34 17.25
CA THR A 44 -14.46 -16.94 17.40
C THR A 44 -15.43 -16.31 16.43
N ASP A 45 -16.58 -16.94 16.22
CA ASP A 45 -17.66 -16.40 15.36
C ASP A 45 -18.10 -15.02 15.83
N GLU A 46 -18.26 -14.85 17.14
CA GLU A 46 -18.69 -13.58 17.75
C GLU A 46 -17.66 -12.48 17.44
N TYR A 47 -16.38 -12.75 17.68
CA TYR A 47 -15.33 -11.78 17.46
C TYR A 47 -15.18 -11.39 15.99
N ILE A 48 -15.18 -12.38 15.08
CA ILE A 48 -15.09 -12.13 13.62
C ILE A 48 -16.28 -11.30 13.12
N ASN A 49 -17.50 -11.57 13.64
CA ASN A 49 -18.70 -10.89 13.20
C ASN A 49 -18.69 -9.39 13.50
N GLU A 50 -17.99 -8.94 14.55
CA GLU A 50 -17.81 -7.51 14.85
C GLU A 50 -17.01 -6.77 13.77
N PHE A 51 -16.14 -7.47 13.03
CA PHE A 51 -15.24 -6.89 12.04
C PHE A 51 -15.67 -7.12 10.58
N ARG A 52 -16.74 -7.89 10.33
CA ARG A 52 -17.16 -8.16 8.97
C ARG A 52 -17.56 -6.89 8.24
N ASN A 53 -16.96 -6.67 7.06
CA ASN A 53 -17.22 -5.52 6.19
C ASN A 53 -17.04 -4.14 6.85
N THR A 54 -16.29 -4.07 7.94
CA THR A 54 -15.99 -2.80 8.61
C THR A 54 -14.85 -2.03 7.94
N GLY A 55 -14.07 -2.68 7.10
CA GLY A 55 -12.82 -2.16 6.57
C GLY A 55 -11.76 -2.04 7.67
N GLY A 56 -10.54 -1.75 7.31
CA GLY A 56 -9.51 -1.50 8.31
C GLY A 56 -8.54 -2.64 8.53
N PHE A 57 -7.71 -2.48 9.58
CA PHE A 57 -6.52 -3.30 9.81
C PHE A 57 -6.26 -3.53 11.32
N ASP A 58 -7.23 -3.24 12.16
CA ASP A 58 -7.08 -3.17 13.62
C ASP A 58 -7.52 -4.44 14.35
N ILE A 59 -8.13 -5.39 13.66
CA ILE A 59 -8.61 -6.65 14.26
C ILE A 59 -7.54 -7.39 15.10
N ILE A 60 -6.29 -7.34 14.64
CA ILE A 60 -5.12 -7.87 15.35
C ILE A 60 -4.00 -6.81 15.48
N GLY A 61 -4.29 -5.59 15.08
CA GLY A 61 -3.31 -4.53 14.97
C GLY A 61 -2.27 -4.79 13.86
N SER A 62 -1.29 -3.92 13.78
CA SER A 62 -0.19 -4.03 12.82
C SER A 62 1.13 -3.61 13.45
N GLY A 63 2.25 -4.07 12.91
CA GLY A 63 3.60 -3.70 13.34
C GLY A 63 4.55 -3.54 12.18
N ARG A 64 5.66 -2.86 12.42
CA ARG A 64 6.73 -2.63 11.43
C ARG A 64 7.97 -3.49 11.68
N THR A 65 7.90 -4.41 12.65
CA THR A 65 8.98 -5.34 12.92
C THR A 65 9.18 -6.26 11.73
N LYS A 66 10.44 -6.44 11.34
CA LYS A 66 10.83 -7.44 10.33
C LYS A 66 11.51 -8.61 11.03
N LEU A 67 11.35 -9.81 10.50
CA LEU A 67 12.16 -10.97 10.91
C LEU A 67 13.44 -10.94 10.08
N GLU A 68 14.57 -10.64 10.70
CA GLU A 68 15.85 -10.46 10.02
C GLU A 68 16.95 -11.37 10.59
N THR A 69 16.83 -11.71 11.87
CA THR A 69 17.85 -12.50 12.54
C THR A 69 17.47 -13.99 12.64
N LYS A 70 18.49 -14.82 12.69
CA LYS A 70 18.30 -16.28 12.83
C LYS A 70 17.50 -16.64 14.10
N GLU A 71 17.73 -15.91 15.17
CA GLU A 71 17.01 -16.08 16.45
C GLU A 71 15.51 -15.79 16.31
N GLN A 72 15.14 -14.75 15.53
CA GLN A 72 13.73 -14.44 15.27
C GLN A 72 13.05 -15.53 14.46
N PHE A 73 13.71 -16.08 13.44
CA PHE A 73 13.19 -17.19 12.65
C PHE A 73 13.06 -18.48 13.50
N GLN A 74 14.01 -18.76 14.38
CA GLN A 74 13.92 -19.88 15.31
C GLN A 74 12.73 -19.74 16.27
N LYS A 75 12.56 -18.55 16.88
CA LYS A 75 11.40 -18.28 17.75
C LYS A 75 10.08 -18.46 17.00
N ALA A 76 9.99 -17.94 15.76
CA ALA A 76 8.80 -18.13 14.93
C ALA A 76 8.51 -19.64 14.70
N ALA A 77 9.52 -20.43 14.40
CA ALA A 77 9.38 -21.88 14.23
C ALA A 77 8.94 -22.58 15.53
N GLU A 78 9.51 -22.20 16.68
CA GLU A 78 9.14 -22.73 17.99
C GLU A 78 7.68 -22.42 18.35
N VAL A 79 7.22 -21.19 18.10
CA VAL A 79 5.83 -20.78 18.32
C VAL A 79 4.89 -21.56 17.39
N CYS A 80 5.24 -21.71 16.12
CA CYS A 80 4.45 -22.50 15.18
C CYS A 80 4.32 -23.97 15.66
N LYS A 81 5.41 -24.56 16.12
CA LYS A 81 5.42 -25.93 16.65
C LYS A 81 4.59 -26.02 17.94
N LYS A 82 4.71 -25.04 18.85
CA LYS A 82 3.97 -24.99 20.12
C LYS A 82 2.45 -25.00 19.89
N HIS A 83 1.99 -24.24 18.92
CA HIS A 83 0.56 -24.09 18.61
C HIS A 83 0.07 -25.00 17.49
N ASN A 84 0.91 -25.89 17.00
CA ASN A 84 0.55 -26.84 15.93
C ASN A 84 0.09 -26.12 14.63
N ILE A 85 0.75 -25.00 14.30
CA ILE A 85 0.40 -24.19 13.14
C ILE A 85 0.84 -24.91 11.85
N ASN A 86 -0.08 -25.06 10.92
CA ASN A 86 0.17 -25.68 9.62
C ASN A 86 0.44 -24.64 8.52
N ALA A 87 -0.09 -23.43 8.69
CA ALA A 87 0.11 -22.34 7.74
C ALA A 87 0.07 -20.97 8.42
N ILE A 88 0.79 -20.02 7.85
CA ILE A 88 0.76 -18.59 8.22
C ILE A 88 0.34 -17.79 7.00
N VAL A 89 -0.60 -16.87 7.17
CA VAL A 89 -0.96 -15.85 6.17
C VAL A 89 -0.44 -14.51 6.64
N ILE A 90 0.37 -13.86 5.80
CA ILE A 90 0.96 -12.55 6.06
C ILE A 90 0.28 -11.53 5.15
N ILE A 91 -0.42 -10.58 5.75
CA ILE A 91 -1.14 -9.51 5.03
C ILE A 91 -0.34 -8.22 5.14
N GLY A 92 0.23 -7.75 4.04
CA GLY A 92 1.07 -6.55 4.09
C GLY A 92 1.59 -6.09 2.73
N GLY A 93 2.38 -5.02 2.73
CA GLY A 93 3.04 -4.47 1.55
C GLY A 93 4.27 -5.27 1.12
N ASP A 94 5.11 -4.67 0.28
CA ASP A 94 6.31 -5.28 -0.33
C ASP A 94 7.24 -5.89 0.71
N ASP A 95 7.62 -5.11 1.72
CA ASP A 95 8.50 -5.56 2.80
C ASP A 95 7.94 -6.78 3.53
N SER A 96 6.62 -6.79 3.78
CA SER A 96 5.96 -7.90 4.46
C SER A 96 5.92 -9.15 3.60
N ASN A 97 5.68 -9.01 2.30
CA ASN A 97 5.66 -10.14 1.37
C ASN A 97 7.09 -10.66 1.10
N THR A 98 8.08 -9.79 1.01
CA THR A 98 9.51 -10.19 0.97
C THR A 98 9.88 -10.98 2.22
N ASN A 99 9.48 -10.49 3.40
CA ASN A 99 9.74 -11.18 4.67
C ASN A 99 8.99 -12.52 4.75
N ALA A 100 7.78 -12.61 4.18
CA ALA A 100 7.04 -13.85 4.06
C ALA A 100 7.78 -14.90 3.20
N ALA A 101 8.37 -14.47 2.08
CA ALA A 101 9.15 -15.33 1.21
C ALA A 101 10.40 -15.88 1.94
N VAL A 102 11.14 -15.03 2.64
CA VAL A 102 12.32 -15.42 3.44
C VAL A 102 11.91 -16.40 4.57
N LEU A 103 10.79 -16.15 5.24
CA LEU A 103 10.26 -17.04 6.28
C LEU A 103 9.86 -18.42 5.69
N ALA A 104 9.24 -18.42 4.50
CA ALA A 104 8.87 -19.66 3.81
C ALA A 104 10.11 -20.50 3.46
N GLU A 105 11.16 -19.86 2.93
CA GLU A 105 12.44 -20.52 2.64
C GLU A 105 13.10 -21.08 3.90
N TYR A 106 13.09 -20.31 4.99
CA TYR A 106 13.62 -20.77 6.28
C TYR A 106 12.88 -21.99 6.79
N PHE A 107 11.53 -21.96 6.78
CA PHE A 107 10.71 -23.10 7.22
C PHE A 107 10.92 -24.34 6.35
N LYS A 108 11.05 -24.15 5.05
CA LYS A 108 11.35 -25.23 4.10
C LYS A 108 12.72 -25.85 4.37
N ALA A 109 13.75 -25.02 4.51
CA ALA A 109 15.13 -25.46 4.77
C ALA A 109 15.29 -26.22 6.11
N ASN A 110 14.47 -25.87 7.10
CA ASN A 110 14.49 -26.49 8.43
C ASN A 110 13.40 -27.55 8.65
N ASN A 111 12.68 -27.96 7.60
CA ASN A 111 11.61 -28.95 7.65
C ASN A 111 10.55 -28.66 8.73
N CYS A 112 10.18 -27.41 8.91
CA CYS A 112 9.21 -27.00 9.93
C CYS A 112 7.77 -27.48 9.65
N GLY A 113 7.46 -27.84 8.39
CA GLY A 113 6.12 -28.29 8.00
C GLY A 113 5.05 -27.19 7.96
N VAL A 114 5.45 -25.92 8.03
CA VAL A 114 4.56 -24.76 8.02
C VAL A 114 4.59 -24.08 6.64
N GLN A 115 3.43 -23.87 6.06
CA GLN A 115 3.29 -23.10 4.83
C GLN A 115 3.22 -21.60 5.15
N VAL A 116 3.77 -20.77 4.28
CA VAL A 116 3.67 -19.31 4.39
C VAL A 116 3.07 -18.74 3.12
N ILE A 117 2.02 -17.97 3.26
CA ILE A 117 1.27 -17.35 2.16
C ILE A 117 1.28 -15.84 2.37
N GLY A 118 1.80 -15.10 1.39
CA GLY A 118 1.72 -13.65 1.35
C GLY A 118 0.41 -13.19 0.73
N CYS A 119 -0.24 -12.22 1.35
CA CYS A 119 -1.42 -11.54 0.83
C CYS A 119 -1.06 -10.06 0.61
N PRO A 120 -0.84 -9.61 -0.63
CA PRO A 120 -0.42 -8.24 -0.89
C PRO A 120 -1.46 -7.21 -0.46
N LYS A 121 -1.00 -6.18 0.23
CA LYS A 121 -1.75 -5.02 0.68
C LYS A 121 -0.94 -3.77 0.39
N THR A 122 -1.35 -3.00 -0.59
CA THR A 122 -0.79 -1.66 -0.85
C THR A 122 -1.82 -0.79 -1.54
N ILE A 123 -1.74 0.52 -1.30
CA ILE A 123 -2.53 1.50 -2.06
C ILE A 123 -1.83 1.90 -3.36
N ASP A 124 -0.55 1.57 -3.54
CA ASP A 124 0.28 2.06 -4.64
C ASP A 124 -0.10 1.45 -6.00
N GLY A 125 -0.75 0.29 -6.00
CA GLY A 125 -1.21 -0.38 -7.22
C GLY A 125 -0.07 -1.06 -8.02
N ASP A 126 1.12 -1.21 -7.42
CA ASP A 126 2.33 -1.75 -8.05
C ASP A 126 2.53 -3.25 -7.81
N LEU A 127 1.87 -3.82 -6.81
CA LEU A 127 1.87 -5.26 -6.54
C LEU A 127 0.76 -5.96 -7.34
N LYS A 128 1.00 -6.20 -8.60
CA LYS A 128 0.09 -6.94 -9.46
C LYS A 128 0.84 -7.94 -10.34
N ASN A 129 0.15 -9.02 -10.69
CA ASN A 129 0.61 -10.06 -11.61
C ASN A 129 -0.62 -10.73 -12.26
N ASP A 130 -0.41 -11.85 -12.95
CA ASP A 130 -1.50 -12.57 -13.63
C ASP A 130 -2.57 -13.11 -12.65
N ASP A 131 -2.21 -13.37 -11.39
CA ASP A 131 -3.11 -13.87 -10.36
C ASP A 131 -3.74 -12.75 -9.50
N ILE A 132 -3.09 -11.57 -9.47
CA ILE A 132 -3.50 -10.41 -8.67
C ILE A 132 -3.62 -9.21 -9.60
N GLU A 133 -4.84 -8.89 -10.01
CA GLU A 133 -5.11 -7.75 -10.89
C GLU A 133 -4.83 -6.42 -10.19
N ILE A 134 -5.21 -6.33 -8.90
CA ILE A 134 -5.03 -5.15 -8.07
C ILE A 134 -4.95 -5.55 -6.60
N SER A 135 -4.06 -4.89 -5.85
CA SER A 135 -4.04 -5.07 -4.39
C SER A 135 -5.15 -4.27 -3.72
N PHE A 136 -5.77 -4.84 -2.69
CA PHE A 136 -6.83 -4.14 -1.98
C PHE A 136 -6.32 -2.87 -1.27
N GLY A 137 -7.16 -1.85 -1.26
CA GLY A 137 -6.85 -0.53 -0.72
C GLY A 137 -6.61 0.54 -1.79
N PHE A 138 -6.20 0.19 -3.01
CA PHE A 138 -5.99 1.11 -4.12
C PHE A 138 -7.27 1.88 -4.46
N ASP A 139 -8.36 1.20 -4.79
CA ASP A 139 -9.63 1.83 -5.15
C ASP A 139 -10.17 2.76 -4.05
N THR A 140 -10.09 2.33 -2.80
CA THR A 140 -10.55 3.16 -1.68
C THR A 140 -9.70 4.41 -1.52
N ALA A 141 -8.37 4.28 -1.69
CA ALA A 141 -7.46 5.41 -1.61
C ALA A 141 -7.71 6.40 -2.75
N THR A 142 -7.81 5.93 -3.98
CA THR A 142 -8.03 6.79 -5.16
C THR A 142 -9.36 7.50 -5.11
N LYS A 143 -10.46 6.82 -4.75
CA LYS A 143 -11.77 7.44 -4.57
C LYS A 143 -11.77 8.50 -3.48
N THR A 144 -11.16 8.22 -2.34
CA THR A 144 -11.05 9.20 -1.25
C THR A 144 -10.23 10.41 -1.67
N PHE A 145 -9.10 10.20 -2.36
CA PHE A 145 -8.27 11.30 -2.85
C PHE A 145 -8.98 12.10 -3.95
N ALA A 146 -9.65 11.43 -4.88
CA ALA A 146 -10.42 12.10 -5.94
C ALA A 146 -11.53 12.98 -5.36
N GLU A 147 -12.23 12.53 -4.32
CA GLU A 147 -13.23 13.33 -3.62
C GLU A 147 -12.63 14.61 -3.01
N LEU A 148 -11.48 14.49 -2.33
CA LEU A 148 -10.78 15.63 -1.75
C LEU A 148 -10.24 16.59 -2.82
N ILE A 149 -9.68 16.07 -3.91
CA ILE A 149 -9.18 16.85 -5.05
C ILE A 149 -10.34 17.61 -5.69
N GLY A 150 -11.47 16.95 -5.97
CA GLY A 150 -12.65 17.56 -6.55
C GLY A 150 -13.22 18.71 -5.71
N ASN A 151 -13.16 18.59 -4.38
CA ASN A 151 -13.54 19.66 -3.47
C ASN A 151 -12.60 20.87 -3.59
N ILE A 152 -11.28 20.64 -3.68
CA ILE A 152 -10.28 21.71 -3.88
C ILE A 152 -10.47 22.38 -5.25
N GLU A 153 -10.75 21.61 -6.30
CA GLU A 153 -11.00 22.15 -7.64
C GLU A 153 -12.24 23.04 -7.68
N ARG A 154 -13.30 22.63 -7.01
CA ARG A 154 -14.53 23.44 -6.88
C ARG A 154 -14.27 24.74 -6.12
N ASP A 155 -13.50 24.67 -5.04
CA ASP A 155 -13.12 25.86 -4.27
C ASP A 155 -12.27 26.81 -5.11
N ALA A 156 -11.23 26.33 -5.78
CA ALA A 156 -10.37 27.11 -6.67
C ALA A 156 -11.18 27.77 -7.80
N ASN A 157 -12.13 27.04 -8.40
CA ASN A 157 -12.99 27.56 -9.46
C ASN A 157 -13.99 28.60 -8.94
N SER A 158 -14.52 28.43 -7.74
CA SER A 158 -15.44 29.37 -7.10
C SER A 158 -14.73 30.67 -6.72
N ALA A 159 -13.59 30.58 -6.06
CA ALA A 159 -12.78 31.71 -5.65
C ALA A 159 -12.04 32.39 -6.83
N LYS A 160 -11.88 31.68 -7.96
CA LYS A 160 -11.06 32.09 -9.12
C LYS A 160 -9.64 32.51 -8.75
N LYS A 161 -9.09 31.81 -7.75
CA LYS A 161 -7.79 32.09 -7.14
C LYS A 161 -7.03 30.82 -6.85
N TYR A 162 -5.72 30.96 -6.83
CA TYR A 162 -4.71 30.03 -6.37
C TYR A 162 -4.52 28.82 -7.29
N TRP A 163 -3.27 28.44 -7.39
CA TRP A 163 -2.84 27.16 -7.91
C TRP A 163 -2.57 26.23 -6.75
N HIS A 164 -3.24 25.10 -6.72
CA HIS A 164 -3.08 24.07 -5.70
C HIS A 164 -2.17 22.98 -6.22
N PHE A 165 -1.06 22.75 -5.53
CA PHE A 165 -0.13 21.66 -5.81
C PHE A 165 -0.42 20.54 -4.83
N ILE A 166 -0.95 19.42 -5.32
CA ILE A 166 -1.40 18.32 -4.48
C ILE A 166 -0.44 17.16 -4.69
N LYS A 167 0.34 16.84 -3.65
CA LYS A 167 1.19 15.67 -3.62
C LYS A 167 0.34 14.45 -3.23
N LEU A 168 0.36 13.42 -4.07
CA LEU A 168 -0.35 12.16 -3.85
C LEU A 168 0.64 11.06 -3.45
N MET A 169 0.20 10.14 -2.61
CA MET A 169 0.96 8.95 -2.27
C MET A 169 1.22 8.09 -3.51
N GLY A 170 2.14 7.17 -3.42
CA GLY A 170 2.60 6.31 -4.51
C GLY A 170 4.07 6.57 -4.82
N ARG A 171 4.94 5.62 -4.41
CA ARG A 171 6.40 5.76 -4.53
C ARG A 171 6.94 5.19 -5.84
N SER A 172 6.59 3.96 -6.13
CA SER A 172 7.18 3.19 -7.25
C SER A 172 6.46 3.39 -8.57
N ALA A 173 5.22 3.92 -8.53
CA ALA A 173 4.39 4.09 -9.71
C ALA A 173 3.42 5.26 -9.52
N SER A 174 3.01 5.86 -10.64
CA SER A 174 2.07 6.99 -10.65
C SER A 174 0.60 6.56 -10.77
N HIS A 175 0.28 5.31 -10.45
CA HIS A 175 -1.08 4.76 -10.64
C HIS A 175 -2.14 5.55 -9.88
N ILE A 176 -1.87 5.92 -8.62
CA ILE A 176 -2.80 6.73 -7.82
C ILE A 176 -3.03 8.10 -8.45
N ALA A 177 -1.95 8.76 -8.87
CA ALA A 177 -2.04 10.09 -9.51
C ALA A 177 -2.83 10.02 -10.81
N LEU A 178 -2.58 8.98 -11.63
CA LEU A 178 -3.29 8.78 -12.89
C LEU A 178 -4.78 8.51 -12.67
N GLU A 179 -5.13 7.61 -11.73
CA GLU A 179 -6.53 7.30 -11.43
C GLU A 179 -7.28 8.53 -10.92
N CYS A 180 -6.69 9.27 -9.96
CA CYS A 180 -7.26 10.53 -9.49
C CYS A 180 -7.41 11.57 -10.61
N ALA A 181 -6.45 11.64 -11.54
CA ALA A 181 -6.53 12.55 -12.67
C ALA A 181 -7.66 12.19 -13.65
N LEU A 182 -7.89 10.90 -13.89
CA LEU A 182 -8.98 10.41 -14.73
C LEU A 182 -10.36 10.73 -14.11
N GLU A 183 -10.47 10.66 -12.78
CA GLU A 183 -11.71 10.97 -12.07
C GLU A 183 -11.97 12.47 -11.94
N THR A 184 -10.94 13.30 -11.72
CA THR A 184 -11.09 14.74 -11.37
C THR A 184 -10.75 15.70 -12.50
N GLN A 185 -9.96 15.28 -13.49
CA GLN A 185 -9.52 16.09 -14.62
C GLN A 185 -8.78 17.39 -14.22
N PRO A 186 -7.71 17.31 -13.43
CA PRO A 186 -6.91 18.45 -13.00
C PRO A 186 -6.28 19.17 -14.19
N ASN A 187 -5.78 20.37 -13.96
CA ASN A 187 -5.15 21.14 -15.04
C ASN A 187 -3.79 20.57 -15.46
N VAL A 188 -3.08 19.94 -14.56
CA VAL A 188 -1.83 19.23 -14.79
C VAL A 188 -1.79 17.99 -13.89
N CYS A 189 -1.40 16.86 -14.44
CA CYS A 189 -0.98 15.68 -13.69
C CYS A 189 0.41 15.28 -14.16
N LEU A 190 1.35 15.19 -13.24
CA LEU A 190 2.69 14.69 -13.53
C LEU A 190 2.70 13.17 -13.37
N ILE A 191 3.30 12.48 -14.34
CA ILE A 191 3.46 11.03 -14.36
C ILE A 191 4.94 10.70 -14.34
N SER A 192 5.40 10.05 -13.29
CA SER A 192 6.83 9.79 -13.05
C SER A 192 7.47 9.00 -14.19
N GLU A 193 6.75 8.01 -14.71
CA GLU A 193 7.20 7.13 -15.80
C GLU A 193 7.37 7.88 -17.12
N GLU A 194 6.53 8.88 -17.40
CA GLU A 194 6.69 9.75 -18.58
C GLU A 194 7.87 10.70 -18.45
N ILE A 195 8.08 11.22 -17.24
CA ILE A 195 9.21 12.09 -16.92
C ILE A 195 10.52 11.32 -17.05
N GLU A 196 10.58 10.11 -16.55
CA GLU A 196 11.74 9.22 -16.71
C GLU A 196 12.02 8.90 -18.18
N LYS A 197 10.99 8.44 -18.92
CA LYS A 197 11.10 8.10 -20.34
C LYS A 197 11.64 9.26 -21.19
N ASN A 198 11.26 10.49 -20.84
CA ASN A 198 11.68 11.70 -21.54
C ASN A 198 12.94 12.34 -20.94
N ALA A 199 13.52 11.73 -19.88
CA ALA A 199 14.66 12.24 -19.14
C ALA A 199 14.53 13.73 -18.78
N MET A 200 13.35 14.16 -18.33
CA MET A 200 13.07 15.56 -18.04
C MET A 200 13.83 16.02 -16.80
N SER A 201 14.57 17.11 -16.95
CA SER A 201 15.19 17.79 -15.82
C SER A 201 14.17 18.49 -14.93
N LEU A 202 14.56 18.82 -13.69
CA LEU A 202 13.69 19.58 -12.79
C LEU A 202 13.24 20.93 -13.41
N SER A 203 14.15 21.63 -14.14
CA SER A 203 13.81 22.85 -14.85
C SER A 203 12.74 22.63 -15.92
N GLN A 204 12.88 21.56 -16.71
CA GLN A 204 11.90 21.23 -17.76
C GLN A 204 10.52 20.87 -17.18
N ILE A 205 10.49 20.19 -16.04
CA ILE A 205 9.23 19.91 -15.32
C ILE A 205 8.59 21.22 -14.84
N ALA A 206 9.39 22.11 -14.27
CA ALA A 206 8.92 23.42 -13.82
C ALA A 206 8.38 24.25 -15.01
N ASP A 207 9.08 24.29 -16.14
CA ASP A 207 8.66 24.97 -17.35
C ASP A 207 7.37 24.38 -17.93
N TYR A 208 7.21 23.08 -17.90
CA TYR A 208 5.98 22.39 -18.33
C TYR A 208 4.77 22.86 -17.50
N VAL A 209 4.91 22.84 -16.17
CA VAL A 209 3.85 23.34 -15.27
C VAL A 209 3.60 24.84 -15.48
N ALA A 210 4.66 25.65 -15.52
CA ALA A 210 4.57 27.10 -15.74
C ALA A 210 3.87 27.45 -17.06
N SER A 211 4.13 26.69 -18.12
CA SER A 211 3.47 26.90 -19.43
C SER A 211 1.95 26.74 -19.34
N SER A 212 1.49 25.78 -18.53
CA SER A 212 0.05 25.56 -18.28
C SER A 212 -0.56 26.72 -17.48
N VAL A 213 0.17 27.22 -16.48
CA VAL A 213 -0.23 28.39 -15.69
C VAL A 213 -0.36 29.61 -16.58
N VAL A 214 0.64 29.92 -17.41
CA VAL A 214 0.65 31.07 -18.33
C VAL A 214 -0.50 30.99 -19.32
N LYS A 215 -0.69 29.87 -20.00
CA LYS A 215 -1.79 29.68 -20.97
C LYS A 215 -3.18 29.90 -20.35
N ARG A 216 -3.35 29.55 -19.08
CA ARG A 216 -4.60 29.80 -18.36
C ARG A 216 -4.72 31.27 -17.91
N ALA A 217 -3.61 31.90 -17.47
CA ALA A 217 -3.58 33.28 -17.11
C ALA A 217 -3.93 34.23 -18.29
N GLU A 218 -3.46 33.92 -19.50
CA GLU A 218 -3.83 34.62 -20.75
C GLU A 218 -5.35 34.60 -21.01
N LYS A 219 -6.05 33.60 -20.49
CA LYS A 219 -7.52 33.51 -20.55
C LYS A 219 -8.24 34.05 -19.29
N GLY A 220 -7.51 34.75 -18.42
CA GLY A 220 -8.04 35.27 -17.16
C GLY A 220 -8.32 34.24 -16.07
N MET A 221 -7.79 33.02 -16.23
CA MET A 221 -7.99 31.90 -15.29
C MET A 221 -6.74 31.69 -14.45
N ASN A 222 -6.57 32.46 -13.37
CA ASN A 222 -5.42 32.43 -12.47
C ASN A 222 -5.60 31.41 -11.33
N PHE A 223 -6.15 30.27 -11.63
CA PHE A 223 -6.39 29.20 -10.66
C PHE A 223 -6.29 27.83 -11.33
N GLY A 224 -6.05 26.80 -10.55
CA GLY A 224 -5.98 25.44 -11.04
C GLY A 224 -5.43 24.43 -10.04
N VAL A 225 -5.36 23.19 -10.45
CA VAL A 225 -4.83 22.07 -9.66
C VAL A 225 -3.75 21.33 -10.46
N VAL A 226 -2.67 21.03 -9.77
CA VAL A 226 -1.54 20.23 -10.25
C VAL A 226 -1.41 19.03 -9.34
N LEU A 227 -1.50 17.82 -9.90
CA LEU A 227 -1.26 16.57 -9.17
C LEU A 227 0.19 16.12 -9.37
N ILE A 228 0.82 15.73 -8.26
CA ILE A 228 2.23 15.33 -8.22
C ILE A 228 2.33 14.01 -7.48
N PRO A 229 2.80 12.92 -8.11
CA PRO A 229 3.06 11.66 -7.40
C PRO A 229 4.23 11.83 -6.44
N GLU A 230 4.13 11.24 -5.25
CA GLU A 230 5.16 11.30 -4.21
C GLU A 230 6.54 10.83 -4.69
N GLY A 231 6.54 9.76 -5.49
CA GLY A 231 7.77 9.16 -6.01
C GLY A 231 8.46 9.95 -7.12
N LEU A 232 7.85 11.03 -7.64
CA LEU A 232 8.39 11.79 -8.78
C LEU A 232 9.87 12.16 -8.60
N VAL A 233 10.27 12.52 -7.39
CA VAL A 233 11.65 12.95 -7.09
C VAL A 233 12.69 11.87 -7.41
N GLU A 234 12.33 10.60 -7.30
CA GLU A 234 13.22 9.47 -7.60
C GLU A 234 13.44 9.25 -9.11
N PHE A 235 12.61 9.86 -9.95
CA PHE A 235 12.68 9.76 -11.41
C PHE A 235 13.39 10.95 -12.07
N VAL A 236 13.66 12.03 -11.31
CA VAL A 236 14.35 13.22 -11.80
C VAL A 236 15.86 12.96 -11.85
N PRO A 237 16.55 13.16 -13.01
CA PRO A 237 17.97 12.83 -13.17
C PRO A 237 18.89 13.49 -12.14
N GLU A 238 18.66 14.76 -11.84
CA GLU A 238 19.47 15.52 -10.88
C GLU A 238 19.36 14.95 -9.46
N VAL A 239 18.15 14.49 -9.08
CA VAL A 239 17.90 13.90 -7.77
C VAL A 239 18.48 12.48 -7.71
N LYS A 240 18.36 11.70 -8.79
CA LYS A 240 19.04 10.39 -8.91
C LYS A 240 20.53 10.50 -8.68
N SER A 241 21.18 11.48 -9.31
CA SER A 241 22.63 11.72 -9.13
C SER A 241 22.95 12.07 -7.68
N LEU A 242 22.16 12.94 -7.05
CA LEU A 242 22.35 13.33 -5.66
C LEU A 242 22.20 12.13 -4.70
N ILE A 243 21.19 11.31 -4.90
CA ILE A 243 20.96 10.10 -4.08
C ILE A 243 22.13 9.13 -4.23
N ALA A 244 22.65 8.97 -5.45
CA ALA A 244 23.80 8.09 -5.71
C ALA A 244 25.11 8.59 -5.08
N GLU A 245 25.25 9.90 -4.84
CA GLU A 245 26.42 10.48 -4.16
C GLU A 245 26.34 10.35 -2.63
N ILE A 246 25.15 10.17 -2.07
CA ILE A 246 24.92 10.09 -0.61
C ILE A 246 24.99 8.64 -0.11
N ASN A 247 24.69 7.65 -0.95
CA ASN A 247 24.74 6.23 -0.63
C ASN A 247 26.08 5.59 -0.96
#